data_c97bf1aac110ecfeb1c1e68bddb76c2c
#
_entry.id   c97bf1aac110ecfeb1c1e68bddb76c2c
#
_cell.length_a   1.000
_cell.length_b   1.000
_cell.length_c   1.000
_cell.angle_alpha   90.00
_cell.angle_beta   90.00
_cell.angle_gamma   90.00
#
_symmetry.space_group_name_H-M   'P 1'
#
loop_
_entity.id
_entity.type
_entity.pdbx_description
1 polymer ?
#
loop_
_entity_poly.entity_id
_entity_poly.type
_entity_poly.pdbx_seq_one_letter_code
_entity_poly.pdbx_strand_id
1 'polypeptide(L)'
;MDHRFVETNGLRFHCVTAGEGPLVLLLHGFPEFWYSWRHQIPALAAAGFMVVAPDLRGFNDSDKPAGIEAYRMSAIVEDVAGLCRAFGREQAVVVGHDWGGAVAYAFAMANPDMTRALAVLNCPHPADFSQALMGGKNLEQMKKSWYMFFFQFPEIPEQVLAADNFRLLKAFAYSQARRGTFSTKDLKAYTEAFSKPGALTGGINWYRAMLRRPLPPARLFPPISAPTLVIWGERDHFLGKELTRGMKRHFTGRFRVRYLPGVSHWVQQEVPGRVNGLLLNFLKGLEKGKV
;
A
#
# COMPACT_ATOMS: atom_id res chain seq x y z
N MET A 1 -19.05 4.70 9.00
CA MET A 1 -18.27 4.10 7.91
C MET A 1 -19.25 3.40 7.00
N ASP A 2 -19.29 3.82 5.75
CA ASP A 2 -20.23 3.32 4.76
C ASP A 2 -19.49 2.44 3.75
N HIS A 3 -20.13 1.35 3.35
CA HIS A 3 -19.62 0.45 2.33
C HIS A 3 -20.28 0.79 1.00
N ARG A 4 -19.48 1.07 -0.03
CA ARG A 4 -19.96 1.44 -1.36
C ARG A 4 -19.25 0.64 -2.44
N PHE A 5 -19.94 0.45 -3.56
CA PHE A 5 -19.32 -0.04 -4.78
C PHE A 5 -19.21 1.10 -5.79
N VAL A 6 -18.05 1.22 -6.39
CA VAL A 6 -17.73 2.27 -7.37
C VAL A 6 -17.22 1.60 -8.64
N GLU A 7 -17.80 1.96 -9.76
CA GLU A 7 -17.35 1.48 -11.07
C GLU A 7 -16.41 2.51 -11.70
N THR A 8 -15.23 2.07 -12.03
CA THR A 8 -14.22 2.88 -12.73
C THR A 8 -13.21 1.97 -13.43
N ASN A 9 -12.64 2.46 -14.53
CA ASN A 9 -11.63 1.74 -15.32
C ASN A 9 -12.08 0.31 -15.72
N GLY A 10 -13.39 0.13 -15.95
CA GLY A 10 -14.01 -1.15 -16.34
C GLY A 10 -14.08 -2.19 -15.22
N LEU A 11 -13.85 -1.80 -13.96
CA LEU A 11 -13.93 -2.67 -12.78
C LEU A 11 -14.83 -2.06 -11.71
N ARG A 12 -15.40 -2.93 -10.88
CA ARG A 12 -16.18 -2.57 -9.70
C ARG A 12 -15.28 -2.69 -8.46
N PHE A 13 -15.13 -1.58 -7.75
CA PHE A 13 -14.34 -1.49 -6.51
C PHE A 13 -15.26 -1.39 -5.30
N HIS A 14 -15.02 -2.22 -4.31
CA HIS A 14 -15.57 -2.02 -2.97
C HIS A 14 -14.73 -0.95 -2.26
N CYS A 15 -15.39 0.05 -1.70
CA CYS A 15 -14.77 1.15 -0.97
C CYS A 15 -15.44 1.34 0.38
N VAL A 16 -14.64 1.51 1.43
CA VAL A 16 -15.13 1.99 2.72
C VAL A 16 -14.89 3.48 2.81
N THR A 17 -15.95 4.23 3.13
CA THR A 17 -15.94 5.69 3.15
C THR A 17 -16.34 6.23 4.51
N ALA A 18 -15.79 7.39 4.89
CA ALA A 18 -16.19 8.12 6.09
C ALA A 18 -15.82 9.60 5.97
N GLY A 19 -16.62 10.46 6.62
CA GLY A 19 -16.37 11.89 6.69
C GLY A 19 -16.63 12.64 5.39
N GLU A 20 -16.37 13.94 5.44
CA GLU A 20 -16.52 14.89 4.33
C GLU A 20 -15.30 15.80 4.28
N GLY A 21 -15.11 16.53 3.16
CA GLY A 21 -14.00 17.47 2.98
C GLY A 21 -12.98 17.03 1.96
N PRO A 22 -11.70 17.42 2.08
CA PRO A 22 -10.64 17.03 1.14
C PRO A 22 -10.43 15.52 1.15
N LEU A 23 -10.21 14.95 -0.06
CA LEU A 23 -10.09 13.51 -0.23
C LEU A 23 -8.76 12.96 0.30
N VAL A 24 -8.84 11.89 1.09
CA VAL A 24 -7.73 11.03 1.49
C VAL A 24 -8.02 9.60 1.01
N LEU A 25 -7.19 9.10 0.10
CA LEU A 25 -7.23 7.71 -0.35
C LEU A 25 -6.26 6.87 0.49
N LEU A 26 -6.74 5.74 1.02
CA LEU A 26 -5.96 4.81 1.84
C LEU A 26 -5.75 3.50 1.08
N LEU A 27 -4.56 3.28 0.53
CA LEU A 27 -4.22 2.15 -0.31
C LEU A 27 -3.50 1.07 0.52
N HIS A 28 -4.11 -0.09 0.65
CA HIS A 28 -3.56 -1.23 1.42
C HIS A 28 -2.50 -2.01 0.62
N GLY A 29 -1.78 -2.91 1.29
CA GLY A 29 -0.81 -3.82 0.71
C GLY A 29 -1.28 -5.28 0.62
N PHE A 30 -0.31 -6.20 0.60
CA PHE A 30 -0.51 -7.63 0.63
C PHE A 30 0.08 -8.24 1.92
N PRO A 31 -0.60 -9.13 2.58
CA PRO A 31 -1.96 -9.63 2.34
C PRO A 31 -2.98 -8.85 3.18
N GLU A 32 -3.41 -7.73 2.66
CA GLU A 32 -4.35 -6.83 3.33
C GLU A 32 -5.59 -6.53 2.46
N PHE A 33 -6.49 -5.72 2.99
CA PHE A 33 -7.65 -5.13 2.33
C PHE A 33 -8.05 -3.85 3.10
N TRP A 34 -9.11 -3.16 2.76
CA TRP A 34 -9.51 -1.89 3.41
C TRP A 34 -9.43 -1.93 4.95
N TYR A 35 -9.63 -3.09 5.55
CA TYR A 35 -9.68 -3.29 7.01
C TYR A 35 -8.35 -2.97 7.70
N SER A 36 -7.24 -2.98 6.98
CA SER A 36 -5.95 -2.56 7.52
C SER A 36 -5.96 -1.11 7.99
N TRP A 37 -6.86 -0.31 7.44
CA TRP A 37 -7.04 1.11 7.75
C TRP A 37 -8.13 1.40 8.78
N ARG A 38 -8.72 0.38 9.42
CA ARG A 38 -9.85 0.50 10.37
C ARG A 38 -9.62 1.51 11.50
N HIS A 39 -8.37 1.79 11.86
CA HIS A 39 -7.99 2.76 12.88
C HIS A 39 -7.72 4.17 12.31
N GLN A 40 -7.34 4.27 11.04
CA GLN A 40 -7.05 5.54 10.36
C GLN A 40 -8.30 6.19 9.83
N ILE A 41 -9.22 5.40 9.29
CA ILE A 41 -10.49 5.89 8.72
C ILE A 41 -11.24 6.81 9.71
N PRO A 42 -11.60 6.38 10.93
CA PRO A 42 -12.34 7.24 11.85
C PRO A 42 -11.54 8.45 12.32
N ALA A 43 -10.22 8.30 12.49
CA ALA A 43 -9.37 9.40 12.96
C ALA A 43 -9.24 10.54 11.93
N LEU A 44 -9.10 10.19 10.66
CA LEU A 44 -9.01 11.16 9.57
C LEU A 44 -10.38 11.78 9.27
N ALA A 45 -11.46 10.99 9.30
CA ALA A 45 -12.83 11.48 9.12
C ALA A 45 -13.21 12.49 10.22
N ALA A 46 -12.89 12.19 11.48
CA ALA A 46 -13.11 13.11 12.61
C ALA A 46 -12.30 14.42 12.51
N ALA A 47 -11.22 14.41 11.72
CA ALA A 47 -10.40 15.58 11.44
C ALA A 47 -10.87 16.41 10.22
N GLY A 48 -12.03 16.08 9.62
CA GLY A 48 -12.63 16.84 8.53
C GLY A 48 -12.15 16.43 7.13
N PHE A 49 -11.73 15.16 6.95
CA PHE A 49 -11.36 14.62 5.66
C PHE A 49 -12.43 13.62 5.16
N MET A 50 -12.67 13.65 3.86
CA MET A 50 -13.33 12.55 3.18
C MET A 50 -12.33 11.42 3.01
N VAL A 51 -12.55 10.32 3.70
CA VAL A 51 -11.67 9.15 3.66
C VAL A 51 -12.27 8.07 2.78
N VAL A 52 -11.47 7.54 1.87
CA VAL A 52 -11.84 6.41 1.01
C VAL A 52 -10.75 5.35 1.10
N ALA A 53 -11.13 4.17 1.56
CA ALA A 53 -10.26 2.99 1.61
C ALA A 53 -10.84 1.92 0.67
N PRO A 54 -10.34 1.82 -0.57
CA PRO A 54 -10.77 0.78 -1.50
C PRO A 54 -10.16 -0.56 -1.14
N ASP A 55 -10.85 -1.65 -1.46
CA ASP A 55 -10.17 -2.89 -1.77
C ASP A 55 -9.57 -2.73 -3.17
N LEU A 56 -8.26 -2.85 -3.29
CA LEU A 56 -7.58 -2.71 -4.58
C LEU A 56 -7.95 -3.88 -5.51
N ARG A 57 -7.73 -3.71 -6.83
CA ARG A 57 -8.05 -4.77 -7.80
C ARG A 57 -7.45 -6.11 -7.38
N GLY A 58 -8.23 -7.17 -7.44
CA GLY A 58 -7.82 -8.50 -7.04
C GLY A 58 -8.02 -8.83 -5.57
N PHE A 59 -8.47 -7.88 -4.75
CA PHE A 59 -8.64 -8.10 -3.31
C PHE A 59 -10.11 -8.06 -2.87
N ASN A 60 -10.41 -8.84 -1.84
CA ASN A 60 -11.66 -8.90 -1.08
C ASN A 60 -12.93 -8.80 -1.97
N ASP A 61 -13.69 -7.72 -1.90
CA ASP A 61 -14.95 -7.51 -2.61
C ASP A 61 -14.81 -6.77 -3.95
N SER A 62 -13.64 -6.26 -4.27
CA SER A 62 -13.36 -5.67 -5.58
C SER A 62 -13.18 -6.72 -6.66
N ASP A 63 -13.37 -6.33 -7.90
CA ASP A 63 -13.19 -7.20 -9.05
C ASP A 63 -11.78 -7.77 -9.15
N LYS A 64 -11.71 -9.01 -9.65
CA LYS A 64 -10.51 -9.81 -9.77
C LYS A 64 -10.32 -10.24 -11.23
N PRO A 65 -9.86 -9.30 -12.08
CA PRO A 65 -9.69 -9.60 -13.50
C PRO A 65 -8.74 -10.76 -13.72
N ALA A 66 -9.04 -11.57 -14.72
CA ALA A 66 -8.21 -12.71 -15.08
C ALA A 66 -6.89 -12.26 -15.72
N GLY A 67 -5.87 -13.12 -15.59
CA GLY A 67 -4.57 -12.91 -16.23
C GLY A 67 -3.66 -11.94 -15.46
N ILE A 68 -2.37 -12.16 -15.60
CA ILE A 68 -1.33 -11.41 -14.87
C ILE A 68 -1.21 -9.97 -15.39
N GLU A 69 -1.39 -9.77 -16.70
CA GLU A 69 -1.28 -8.44 -17.31
C GLU A 69 -2.30 -7.42 -16.79
N ALA A 70 -3.44 -7.89 -16.28
CA ALA A 70 -4.43 -7.03 -15.64
C ALA A 70 -3.90 -6.35 -14.36
N TYR A 71 -2.82 -6.87 -13.77
CA TYR A 71 -2.23 -6.39 -12.52
C TYR A 71 -0.97 -5.53 -12.72
N ARG A 72 -0.72 -5.06 -13.93
CA ARG A 72 0.38 -4.12 -14.19
C ARG A 72 0.17 -2.78 -13.48
N MET A 73 1.26 -2.18 -13.02
CA MET A 73 1.23 -0.95 -12.22
C MET A 73 0.47 0.18 -12.93
N SER A 74 0.60 0.33 -14.26
CA SER A 74 -0.12 1.37 -15.01
C SER A 74 -1.65 1.22 -14.90
N ALA A 75 -2.18 0.00 -14.96
CA ALA A 75 -3.61 -0.23 -14.81
C ALA A 75 -4.11 0.07 -13.39
N ILE A 76 -3.28 -0.25 -12.38
CA ILE A 76 -3.60 0.05 -10.97
C ILE A 76 -3.56 1.56 -10.69
N VAL A 77 -2.62 2.27 -11.29
CA VAL A 77 -2.55 3.75 -11.22
C VAL A 77 -3.80 4.38 -11.82
N GLU A 78 -4.29 3.85 -12.94
CA GLU A 78 -5.54 4.31 -13.57
C GLU A 78 -6.77 4.05 -12.67
N ASP A 79 -6.78 2.96 -11.90
CA ASP A 79 -7.84 2.72 -10.91
C ASP A 79 -7.88 3.82 -9.86
N VAL A 80 -6.71 4.19 -9.32
CA VAL A 80 -6.60 5.25 -8.31
C VAL A 80 -7.06 6.60 -8.88
N ALA A 81 -6.65 6.93 -10.11
CA ALA A 81 -7.12 8.13 -10.79
C ALA A 81 -8.64 8.10 -11.03
N GLY A 82 -9.16 6.94 -11.43
CA GLY A 82 -10.58 6.73 -11.60
C GLY A 82 -11.38 6.85 -10.31
N LEU A 83 -10.87 6.33 -9.21
CA LEU A 83 -11.48 6.48 -7.88
C LEU A 83 -11.52 7.97 -7.47
N CYS A 84 -10.44 8.74 -7.64
CA CYS A 84 -10.46 10.19 -7.38
C CYS A 84 -11.62 10.86 -8.12
N ARG A 85 -11.75 10.61 -9.43
CA ARG A 85 -12.82 11.18 -10.27
C ARG A 85 -14.21 10.72 -9.85
N ALA A 86 -14.38 9.45 -9.54
CA ALA A 86 -15.66 8.88 -9.11
C ALA A 86 -16.17 9.46 -7.79
N PHE A 87 -15.25 9.90 -6.91
CA PHE A 87 -15.61 10.66 -5.72
C PHE A 87 -15.67 12.18 -5.94
N GLY A 88 -15.68 12.64 -7.19
CA GLY A 88 -15.83 14.05 -7.55
C GLY A 88 -14.65 14.93 -7.10
N ARG A 89 -13.42 14.40 -7.13
CA ARG A 89 -12.24 15.14 -6.68
C ARG A 89 -11.17 15.17 -7.78
N GLU A 90 -10.62 16.36 -7.98
CA GLU A 90 -9.49 16.59 -8.89
C GLU A 90 -8.17 16.19 -8.25
N GLN A 91 -8.06 16.33 -6.94
CA GLN A 91 -6.85 16.01 -6.17
C GLN A 91 -7.17 15.18 -4.93
N ALA A 92 -6.21 14.35 -4.55
CA ALA A 92 -6.26 13.58 -3.32
C ALA A 92 -4.94 13.63 -2.55
N VAL A 93 -5.01 13.50 -1.24
CA VAL A 93 -3.89 12.98 -0.46
C VAL A 93 -3.90 11.46 -0.59
N VAL A 94 -2.79 10.89 -1.06
CA VAL A 94 -2.67 9.44 -1.23
C VAL A 94 -1.81 8.88 -0.10
N VAL A 95 -2.39 7.96 0.65
CA VAL A 95 -1.71 7.25 1.74
C VAL A 95 -1.60 5.78 1.36
N GLY A 96 -0.41 5.22 1.31
CA GLY A 96 -0.22 3.83 0.92
C GLY A 96 0.68 3.07 1.88
N HIS A 97 0.36 1.79 2.10
CA HIS A 97 1.18 0.86 2.84
C HIS A 97 1.61 -0.31 1.93
N ASP A 98 2.85 -0.77 2.03
CA ASP A 98 3.37 -1.91 1.26
C ASP A 98 3.11 -1.73 -0.25
N TRP A 99 2.40 -2.64 -0.93
CA TRP A 99 1.97 -2.48 -2.33
C TRP A 99 1.19 -1.20 -2.56
N GLY A 100 0.31 -0.82 -1.63
CA GLY A 100 -0.39 0.48 -1.70
C GLY A 100 0.58 1.67 -1.68
N GLY A 101 1.72 1.54 -1.00
CA GLY A 101 2.81 2.52 -1.03
C GLY A 101 3.49 2.60 -2.40
N ALA A 102 3.76 1.45 -3.02
CA ALA A 102 4.31 1.39 -4.38
C ALA A 102 3.35 2.05 -5.40
N VAL A 103 2.05 1.77 -5.28
CA VAL A 103 1.00 2.41 -6.09
C VAL A 103 0.96 3.92 -5.84
N ALA A 104 1.03 4.36 -4.59
CA ALA A 104 1.01 5.77 -4.23
C ALA A 104 2.20 6.53 -4.84
N TYR A 105 3.40 5.96 -4.84
CA TYR A 105 4.55 6.52 -5.56
C TYR A 105 4.30 6.57 -7.07
N ALA A 106 3.86 5.47 -7.66
CA ALA A 106 3.60 5.39 -9.10
C ALA A 106 2.51 6.39 -9.52
N PHE A 107 1.46 6.54 -8.71
CA PHE A 107 0.39 7.52 -8.93
C PHE A 107 0.92 8.95 -8.88
N ALA A 108 1.72 9.30 -7.86
CA ALA A 108 2.27 10.64 -7.70
C ALA A 108 3.23 11.02 -8.85
N MET A 109 3.96 10.04 -9.40
CA MET A 109 4.83 10.24 -10.57
C MET A 109 4.04 10.41 -11.87
N ALA A 110 2.96 9.65 -12.05
CA ALA A 110 2.16 9.66 -13.27
C ALA A 110 1.10 10.77 -13.30
N ASN A 111 0.61 11.19 -12.13
CA ASN A 111 -0.48 12.16 -11.97
C ASN A 111 -0.09 13.24 -10.94
N PRO A 112 0.95 14.05 -11.20
CA PRO A 112 1.41 15.06 -10.25
C PRO A 112 0.32 16.08 -9.90
N ASP A 113 -0.51 16.47 -10.88
CA ASP A 113 -1.59 17.45 -10.70
C ASP A 113 -2.77 16.90 -9.86
N MET A 114 -2.95 15.58 -9.82
CA MET A 114 -3.95 14.91 -8.98
C MET A 114 -3.43 14.60 -7.58
N THR A 115 -2.14 14.77 -7.32
CA THR A 115 -1.49 14.40 -6.05
C THR A 115 -1.29 15.64 -5.18
N ARG A 116 -2.21 15.90 -4.26
CA ARG A 116 -2.09 17.00 -3.28
C ARG A 116 -0.94 16.78 -2.30
N ALA A 117 -0.77 15.56 -1.83
CA ALA A 117 0.31 15.12 -0.96
C ALA A 117 0.40 13.59 -0.92
N LEU A 118 1.52 13.08 -0.45
CA LEU A 118 1.81 11.65 -0.39
C LEU A 118 2.23 11.25 1.03
N ALA A 119 1.64 10.18 1.59
CA ALA A 119 2.15 9.55 2.78
C ALA A 119 2.36 8.05 2.51
N VAL A 120 3.56 7.53 2.80
CA VAL A 120 3.91 6.14 2.52
C VAL A 120 4.40 5.45 3.78
N LEU A 121 3.81 4.30 4.06
CA LEU A 121 4.09 3.49 5.23
C LEU A 121 4.83 2.22 4.78
N ASN A 122 6.02 2.00 5.33
CA ASN A 122 6.85 0.80 5.07
C ASN A 122 6.87 0.37 3.59
N CYS A 123 7.19 1.30 2.72
CA CYS A 123 7.46 1.03 1.31
C CYS A 123 8.58 1.95 0.80
N PRO A 124 9.63 1.42 0.19
CA PRO A 124 10.70 2.21 -0.41
C PRO A 124 10.25 2.83 -1.73
N HIS A 125 10.95 3.87 -2.17
CA HIS A 125 10.77 4.36 -3.52
C HIS A 125 11.08 3.25 -4.54
N PRO A 126 10.28 3.08 -5.62
CA PRO A 126 10.46 1.98 -6.58
C PRO A 126 11.85 1.89 -7.19
N ALA A 127 12.51 3.04 -7.42
CA ALA A 127 13.89 3.08 -7.91
C ALA A 127 14.89 2.46 -6.92
N ASP A 128 14.75 2.72 -5.62
CA ASP A 128 15.62 2.17 -4.59
C ASP A 128 15.38 0.68 -4.38
N PHE A 129 14.12 0.27 -4.43
CA PHE A 129 13.75 -1.14 -4.34
C PHE A 129 14.25 -1.94 -5.54
N SER A 130 14.08 -1.43 -6.75
CA SER A 130 14.61 -2.03 -7.97
C SER A 130 16.14 -2.21 -7.90
N GLN A 131 16.83 -1.17 -7.47
CA GLN A 131 18.28 -1.23 -7.30
C GLN A 131 18.72 -2.26 -6.25
N ALA A 132 17.98 -2.37 -5.13
CA ALA A 132 18.26 -3.32 -4.08
C ALA A 132 18.04 -4.77 -4.51
N LEU A 133 16.98 -5.02 -5.30
CA LEU A 133 16.61 -6.37 -5.78
C LEU A 133 17.46 -6.82 -6.95
N MET A 134 17.67 -5.95 -7.95
CA MET A 134 18.29 -6.30 -9.23
C MET A 134 19.75 -5.88 -9.34
N GLY A 135 20.21 -4.96 -8.49
CA GLY A 135 21.56 -4.45 -8.52
C GLY A 135 22.63 -5.38 -7.91
N GLY A 136 22.24 -6.53 -7.38
CA GLY A 136 23.16 -7.57 -6.86
C GLY A 136 23.99 -7.17 -5.62
N LYS A 137 23.78 -5.97 -5.07
CA LYS A 137 24.58 -5.44 -3.97
C LYS A 137 23.93 -5.52 -2.58
N ASN A 138 22.60 -5.79 -2.53
CA ASN A 138 21.87 -5.87 -1.27
C ASN A 138 21.34 -7.31 -1.05
N LEU A 139 22.25 -8.22 -0.68
CA LEU A 139 21.92 -9.62 -0.43
C LEU A 139 20.90 -9.79 0.70
N GLU A 140 20.91 -8.91 1.69
CA GLU A 140 19.95 -8.98 2.80
C GLU A 140 18.52 -8.66 2.32
N GLN A 141 18.34 -7.65 1.47
CA GLN A 141 17.04 -7.39 0.88
C GLN A 141 16.59 -8.51 -0.07
N MET A 142 17.51 -9.07 -0.84
CA MET A 142 17.19 -10.22 -1.71
C MET A 142 16.69 -11.42 -0.89
N LYS A 143 17.35 -11.72 0.25
CA LYS A 143 16.90 -12.77 1.17
C LYS A 143 15.51 -12.46 1.73
N LYS A 144 15.24 -11.23 2.17
CA LYS A 144 13.93 -10.82 2.68
C LYS A 144 12.83 -10.93 1.62
N SER A 145 13.18 -10.76 0.35
CA SER A 145 12.25 -10.77 -0.79
C SER A 145 12.12 -12.15 -1.46
N TRP A 146 12.62 -13.23 -0.86
CA TRP A 146 12.60 -14.59 -1.46
C TRP A 146 11.20 -15.03 -1.91
N TYR A 147 10.17 -14.67 -1.14
CA TYR A 147 8.78 -15.03 -1.41
C TYR A 147 8.26 -14.48 -2.75
N MET A 148 8.80 -13.36 -3.23
CA MET A 148 8.43 -12.78 -4.52
C MET A 148 8.80 -13.71 -5.68
N PHE A 149 9.90 -14.45 -5.54
CA PHE A 149 10.31 -15.48 -6.51
C PHE A 149 9.47 -16.73 -6.37
N PHE A 150 9.14 -17.14 -5.14
CA PHE A 150 8.22 -18.24 -4.89
C PHE A 150 6.84 -17.98 -5.54
N PHE A 151 6.34 -16.75 -5.48
CA PHE A 151 5.07 -16.38 -6.10
C PHE A 151 5.06 -16.45 -7.64
N GLN A 152 6.21 -16.63 -8.29
CA GLN A 152 6.25 -16.81 -9.74
C GLN A 152 5.81 -18.21 -10.21
N PHE A 153 5.85 -19.20 -9.33
CA PHE A 153 5.36 -20.52 -9.68
C PHE A 153 3.85 -20.48 -9.95
N PRO A 154 3.35 -21.14 -11.00
CA PRO A 154 1.92 -21.24 -11.25
C PRO A 154 1.26 -22.14 -10.19
N GLU A 155 0.14 -21.71 -9.64
CA GLU A 155 -0.77 -22.44 -8.74
C GLU A 155 -0.17 -22.88 -7.39
N ILE A 156 1.11 -23.20 -7.31
CA ILE A 156 1.78 -23.70 -6.10
C ILE A 156 1.66 -22.71 -4.93
N PRO A 157 1.95 -21.42 -5.10
CA PRO A 157 1.80 -20.45 -4.00
C PRO A 157 0.37 -20.38 -3.47
N GLU A 158 -0.62 -20.40 -4.35
CA GLU A 158 -2.03 -20.36 -3.98
C GLU A 158 -2.41 -21.59 -3.15
N GLN A 159 -2.02 -22.79 -3.61
CA GLN A 159 -2.31 -24.04 -2.89
C GLN A 159 -1.63 -24.08 -1.51
N VAL A 160 -0.35 -23.71 -1.45
CA VAL A 160 0.43 -23.70 -0.21
C VAL A 160 -0.11 -22.67 0.79
N LEU A 161 -0.44 -21.48 0.34
CA LEU A 161 -0.91 -20.41 1.21
C LEU A 161 -2.36 -20.58 1.66
N ALA A 162 -3.22 -21.21 0.83
CA ALA A 162 -4.61 -21.49 1.19
C ALA A 162 -4.76 -22.69 2.14
N ALA A 163 -3.76 -23.58 2.20
CA ALA A 163 -3.81 -24.78 3.02
C ALA A 163 -4.05 -24.46 4.50
N ASP A 164 -4.72 -25.39 5.22
CA ASP A 164 -4.99 -25.29 6.66
C ASP A 164 -5.59 -23.93 7.06
N ASN A 165 -6.61 -23.50 6.35
CA ASN A 165 -7.29 -22.23 6.62
C ASN A 165 -6.31 -21.05 6.65
N PHE A 166 -5.46 -20.95 5.62
CA PHE A 166 -4.43 -19.91 5.46
C PHE A 166 -3.40 -19.86 6.59
N ARG A 167 -3.10 -20.98 7.22
CA ARG A 167 -2.17 -21.05 8.35
C ARG A 167 -0.80 -20.50 7.99
N LEU A 168 -0.25 -20.91 6.83
CA LEU A 168 1.07 -20.44 6.40
C LEU A 168 1.06 -18.96 6.00
N LEU A 169 0.01 -18.47 5.33
CA LEU A 169 -0.12 -17.05 5.02
C LEU A 169 -0.15 -16.20 6.30
N LYS A 170 -0.95 -16.62 7.29
CA LYS A 170 -1.02 -15.93 8.60
C LYS A 170 0.30 -15.96 9.34
N ALA A 171 0.98 -17.09 9.36
CA ALA A 171 2.29 -17.22 10.01
C ALA A 171 3.34 -16.35 9.30
N PHE A 172 3.40 -16.38 7.98
CA PHE A 172 4.33 -15.60 7.19
C PHE A 172 4.10 -14.09 7.36
N ALA A 173 2.85 -13.65 7.21
CA ALA A 173 2.55 -12.23 7.20
C ALA A 173 2.53 -11.61 8.61
N TYR A 174 1.86 -12.23 9.58
CA TYR A 174 1.47 -11.55 10.82
C TYR A 174 2.24 -11.99 12.06
N SER A 175 2.97 -13.13 12.03
CA SER A 175 3.72 -13.60 13.21
C SER A 175 4.83 -12.65 13.65
N GLN A 176 5.33 -11.82 12.75
CA GLN A 176 6.41 -10.86 13.01
C GLN A 176 5.91 -9.54 13.60
N ALA A 177 4.60 -9.32 13.60
CA ALA A 177 3.99 -8.17 14.25
C ALA A 177 4.18 -8.21 15.76
N ARG A 178 4.11 -7.07 16.41
CA ARG A 178 4.11 -7.01 17.88
C ARG A 178 2.96 -7.82 18.44
N ARG A 179 3.24 -8.52 19.55
CA ARG A 179 2.21 -9.33 20.23
C ARG A 179 0.96 -8.48 20.52
N GLY A 180 -0.22 -9.01 20.20
CA GLY A 180 -1.50 -8.34 20.40
C GLY A 180 -1.93 -7.38 19.26
N THR A 181 -1.12 -7.23 18.21
CA THR A 181 -1.50 -6.40 17.06
C THR A 181 -2.71 -6.94 16.30
N PHE A 182 -2.73 -8.26 16.09
CA PHE A 182 -3.82 -8.96 15.41
C PHE A 182 -4.58 -9.82 16.40
N SER A 183 -5.85 -9.50 16.64
CA SER A 183 -6.77 -10.34 17.40
C SER A 183 -7.26 -11.51 16.55
N THR A 184 -7.88 -12.50 17.18
CA THR A 184 -8.57 -13.60 16.45
C THR A 184 -9.62 -13.07 15.48
N LYS A 185 -10.33 -11.98 15.84
CA LYS A 185 -11.28 -11.31 14.95
C LYS A 185 -10.60 -10.74 13.70
N ASP A 186 -9.44 -10.08 13.87
CA ASP A 186 -8.68 -9.52 12.76
C ASP A 186 -8.20 -10.62 11.82
N LEU A 187 -7.61 -11.70 12.37
CA LEU A 187 -7.13 -12.83 11.57
C LEU A 187 -8.26 -13.54 10.83
N LYS A 188 -9.45 -13.62 11.44
CA LYS A 188 -10.65 -14.14 10.78
C LYS A 188 -11.05 -13.26 9.59
N ALA A 189 -11.11 -11.94 9.76
CA ALA A 189 -11.46 -11.01 8.70
C ALA A 189 -10.49 -11.12 7.51
N TYR A 190 -9.18 -11.21 7.75
CA TYR A 190 -8.18 -11.43 6.70
C TYR A 190 -8.36 -12.79 6.00
N THR A 191 -8.64 -13.85 6.76
CA THR A 191 -8.90 -15.19 6.21
C THR A 191 -10.11 -15.15 5.29
N GLU A 192 -11.23 -14.55 5.73
CA GLU A 192 -12.46 -14.42 4.94
C GLU A 192 -12.21 -13.64 3.64
N ALA A 193 -11.46 -12.53 3.71
CA ALA A 193 -11.14 -11.72 2.53
C ALA A 193 -10.34 -12.52 1.48
N PHE A 194 -9.35 -13.33 1.90
CA PHE A 194 -8.55 -14.15 0.98
C PHE A 194 -9.21 -15.46 0.57
N SER A 195 -10.23 -15.91 1.29
CA SER A 195 -11.05 -17.07 0.90
C SER A 195 -12.00 -16.77 -0.26
N LYS A 196 -12.20 -15.51 -0.59
CA LYS A 196 -13.08 -15.14 -1.71
C LYS A 196 -12.48 -15.62 -3.04
N PRO A 197 -13.30 -16.13 -3.97
CA PRO A 197 -12.82 -16.66 -5.24
C PRO A 197 -11.89 -15.68 -5.95
N GLY A 198 -10.68 -16.13 -6.30
CA GLY A 198 -9.69 -15.35 -7.01
C GLY A 198 -8.91 -14.32 -6.18
N ALA A 199 -9.24 -14.08 -4.89
CA ALA A 199 -8.60 -13.03 -4.10
C ALA A 199 -7.11 -13.33 -3.81
N LEU A 200 -6.78 -14.57 -3.49
CA LEU A 200 -5.38 -14.94 -3.26
C LEU A 200 -4.56 -14.86 -4.56
N THR A 201 -5.07 -15.40 -5.66
CA THR A 201 -4.44 -15.30 -6.98
C THR A 201 -4.31 -13.84 -7.43
N GLY A 202 -5.34 -13.03 -7.21
CA GLY A 202 -5.31 -11.59 -7.48
C GLY A 202 -4.15 -10.90 -6.78
N GLY A 203 -4.02 -11.11 -5.46
CA GLY A 203 -2.90 -10.55 -4.67
C GLY A 203 -1.53 -11.05 -5.13
N ILE A 204 -1.38 -12.36 -5.44
CA ILE A 204 -0.13 -12.93 -5.96
C ILE A 204 0.20 -12.39 -7.36
N ASN A 205 -0.79 -12.11 -8.19
CA ASN A 205 -0.58 -11.59 -9.54
C ASN A 205 0.07 -10.19 -9.56
N TRP A 206 -0.01 -9.41 -8.50
CA TRP A 206 0.76 -8.16 -8.38
C TRP A 206 2.27 -8.42 -8.42
N TYR A 207 2.74 -9.45 -7.72
CA TYR A 207 4.15 -9.87 -7.73
C TYR A 207 4.55 -10.49 -9.08
N ARG A 208 3.66 -11.29 -9.68
CA ARG A 208 3.90 -11.86 -11.00
C ARG A 208 4.01 -10.78 -12.07
N ALA A 209 3.10 -9.82 -12.08
CA ALA A 209 3.11 -8.70 -13.03
C ALA A 209 4.36 -7.83 -12.89
N MET A 210 4.82 -7.58 -11.66
CA MET A 210 6.01 -6.79 -11.40
C MET A 210 7.28 -7.46 -11.92
N LEU A 211 7.47 -8.76 -11.67
CA LEU A 211 8.72 -9.45 -12.05
C LEU A 211 8.76 -9.86 -13.52
N ARG A 212 7.61 -9.96 -14.20
CA ARG A 212 7.56 -10.27 -15.65
C ARG A 212 7.98 -9.10 -16.54
N ARG A 213 8.00 -7.90 -16.01
CA ARG A 213 8.45 -6.71 -16.72
C ARG A 213 9.59 -6.08 -15.94
N PRO A 214 10.76 -5.86 -16.56
CA PRO A 214 11.84 -5.19 -15.88
C PRO A 214 11.38 -3.80 -15.45
N LEU A 215 11.63 -3.47 -14.18
CA LEU A 215 11.45 -2.10 -13.71
C LEU A 215 12.39 -1.17 -14.50
N PRO A 216 11.93 0.03 -14.84
CA PRO A 216 12.78 0.97 -15.54
C PRO A 216 14.04 1.29 -14.70
N PRO A 217 15.16 1.62 -15.35
CA PRO A 217 16.33 2.11 -14.65
C PRO A 217 15.99 3.28 -13.71
N ALA A 218 16.65 3.36 -12.57
CA ALA A 218 16.35 4.37 -11.53
C ALA A 218 16.26 5.82 -12.06
N ARG A 219 17.07 6.16 -13.06
CA ARG A 219 17.08 7.49 -13.69
C ARG A 219 15.82 7.83 -14.51
N LEU A 220 15.00 6.85 -14.83
CA LEU A 220 13.77 7.05 -15.62
C LEU A 220 12.53 7.26 -14.76
N PHE A 221 12.65 7.19 -13.44
CA PHE A 221 11.55 7.55 -12.55
C PHE A 221 11.46 9.08 -12.43
N PRO A 222 10.32 9.70 -12.78
CA PRO A 222 10.14 11.13 -12.61
C PRO A 222 10.26 11.53 -11.13
N PRO A 223 10.79 12.72 -10.82
CA PRO A 223 10.82 13.21 -9.46
C PRO A 223 9.38 13.52 -8.96
N ILE A 224 9.14 13.30 -7.68
CA ILE A 224 7.86 13.58 -7.03
C ILE A 224 7.88 15.00 -6.48
N SER A 225 6.96 15.85 -6.96
CA SER A 225 6.82 17.24 -6.51
C SER A 225 5.91 17.39 -5.30
N ALA A 226 4.98 16.47 -5.08
CA ALA A 226 4.06 16.50 -3.96
C ALA A 226 4.78 16.41 -2.61
N PRO A 227 4.37 17.21 -1.59
CA PRO A 227 4.85 17.04 -0.23
C PRO A 227 4.69 15.60 0.23
N THR A 228 5.76 15.00 0.76
CA THR A 228 5.80 13.57 1.06
C THR A 228 6.25 13.28 2.48
N LEU A 229 5.49 12.44 3.18
CA LEU A 229 5.82 11.85 4.46
C LEU A 229 6.03 10.34 4.31
N VAL A 230 7.18 9.84 4.74
CA VAL A 230 7.42 8.39 4.88
C VAL A 230 7.40 8.04 6.36
N ILE A 231 6.61 7.02 6.74
CA ILE A 231 6.57 6.44 8.08
C ILE A 231 7.15 5.05 8.01
N TRP A 232 8.15 4.75 8.82
CA TRP A 232 8.89 3.48 8.71
C TRP A 232 9.05 2.80 10.05
N GLY A 233 8.53 1.58 10.16
CA GLY A 233 8.80 0.67 11.29
C GLY A 233 10.18 0.04 11.14
N GLU A 234 11.05 0.27 12.13
CA GLU A 234 12.46 -0.12 12.02
C GLU A 234 12.71 -1.64 12.12
N ARG A 235 11.72 -2.41 12.61
CA ARG A 235 11.77 -3.88 12.70
C ARG A 235 11.06 -4.56 11.54
N ASP A 236 10.99 -3.93 10.39
CA ASP A 236 10.40 -4.52 9.19
C ASP A 236 11.23 -5.74 8.73
N HIS A 237 10.55 -6.88 8.64
CA HIS A 237 11.16 -8.15 8.21
C HIS A 237 11.13 -8.35 6.69
N PHE A 238 10.33 -7.56 5.97
CA PHE A 238 10.19 -7.65 4.52
C PHE A 238 11.03 -6.61 3.80
N LEU A 239 11.09 -5.40 4.35
CA LEU A 239 11.74 -4.25 3.74
C LEU A 239 12.74 -3.63 4.72
N GLY A 240 14.00 -3.65 4.34
CA GLY A 240 15.07 -3.15 5.20
C GLY A 240 15.05 -1.61 5.32
N LYS A 241 15.34 -1.11 6.53
CA LYS A 241 15.41 0.34 6.80
C LYS A 241 16.44 1.04 5.90
N GLU A 242 17.48 0.35 5.48
CA GLU A 242 18.50 0.87 4.58
C GLU A 242 17.93 1.34 3.23
N LEU A 243 16.78 0.84 2.81
CA LEU A 243 16.08 1.26 1.59
C LEU A 243 15.58 2.71 1.66
N THR A 244 15.53 3.29 2.88
CA THR A 244 15.16 4.71 3.05
C THR A 244 16.34 5.66 2.88
N ARG A 245 17.58 5.14 2.80
CA ARG A 245 18.79 5.96 2.71
C ARG A 245 18.85 6.65 1.35
N GLY A 246 18.97 7.98 1.39
CA GLY A 246 19.08 8.78 0.17
C GLY A 246 17.79 8.92 -0.63
N MET A 247 16.64 8.43 -0.16
CA MET A 247 15.34 8.58 -0.85
C MET A 247 15.02 10.04 -1.22
N LYS A 248 15.51 11.03 -0.45
CA LYS A 248 15.28 12.47 -0.73
C LYS A 248 15.62 12.86 -2.18
N ARG A 249 16.55 12.18 -2.84
CA ARG A 249 16.94 12.47 -4.24
C ARG A 249 15.81 12.29 -5.26
N HIS A 250 14.76 11.55 -4.90
CA HIS A 250 13.60 11.30 -5.76
C HIS A 250 12.48 12.36 -5.63
N PHE A 251 12.69 13.36 -4.76
CA PHE A 251 11.65 14.34 -4.43
C PHE A 251 12.16 15.76 -4.65
N THR A 252 11.44 16.53 -5.46
CA THR A 252 11.63 17.98 -5.59
C THR A 252 10.82 18.73 -4.55
N GLY A 253 9.68 18.16 -4.12
CA GLY A 253 8.89 18.68 -3.02
C GLY A 253 9.49 18.43 -1.64
N ARG A 254 8.78 18.89 -0.63
CA ARG A 254 9.14 18.66 0.78
C ARG A 254 9.06 17.16 1.10
N PHE A 255 10.11 16.64 1.70
CA PHE A 255 10.23 15.21 2.02
C PHE A 255 10.67 15.01 3.46
N ARG A 256 9.98 14.15 4.18
CA ARG A 256 10.32 13.76 5.55
C ARG A 256 10.17 12.27 5.77
N VAL A 257 11.09 11.69 6.53
CA VAL A 257 10.97 10.31 7.05
C VAL A 257 10.77 10.36 8.55
N ARG A 258 9.88 9.52 9.06
CA ARG A 258 9.63 9.29 10.48
C ARG A 258 9.80 7.82 10.79
N TYR A 259 10.79 7.51 11.59
CA TYR A 259 11.06 6.16 12.04
C TYR A 259 10.28 5.83 13.31
N LEU A 260 9.81 4.60 13.39
CA LEU A 260 9.08 4.05 14.53
C LEU A 260 9.92 2.92 15.15
N PRO A 261 10.75 3.20 16.17
CA PRO A 261 11.58 2.19 16.81
C PRO A 261 10.75 1.06 17.40
N GLY A 262 11.20 -0.18 17.21
CA GLY A 262 10.55 -1.37 17.74
C GLY A 262 9.24 -1.77 17.06
N VAL A 263 8.83 -1.10 15.99
CA VAL A 263 7.63 -1.37 15.21
C VAL A 263 7.99 -2.13 13.93
N SER A 264 7.17 -3.12 13.56
CA SER A 264 7.42 -3.95 12.37
C SER A 264 6.85 -3.32 11.10
N HIS A 265 6.59 -4.15 10.11
CA HIS A 265 5.99 -3.77 8.83
C HIS A 265 4.58 -3.16 8.99
N TRP A 266 3.79 -3.63 9.95
CA TRP A 266 2.36 -3.32 10.11
C TRP A 266 2.12 -2.05 10.93
N VAL A 267 2.82 -0.96 10.64
CA VAL A 267 2.87 0.25 11.48
C VAL A 267 1.50 0.84 11.80
N GLN A 268 0.57 0.87 10.80
CA GLN A 268 -0.78 1.43 10.95
C GLN A 268 -1.66 0.59 11.87
N GLN A 269 -1.30 -0.66 12.09
CA GLN A 269 -2.02 -1.61 12.92
C GLN A 269 -1.36 -1.82 14.30
N GLU A 270 -0.02 -1.78 14.36
CA GLU A 270 0.73 -1.95 15.61
C GLU A 270 0.69 -0.73 16.54
N VAL A 271 0.77 0.45 15.96
CA VAL A 271 0.84 1.71 16.71
C VAL A 271 -0.10 2.77 16.10
N PRO A 272 -1.41 2.46 15.97
CA PRO A 272 -2.34 3.28 15.23
C PRO A 272 -2.40 4.72 15.74
N GLY A 273 -2.33 4.95 17.05
CA GLY A 273 -2.34 6.30 17.62
C GLY A 273 -1.13 7.14 17.18
N ARG A 274 0.07 6.54 17.11
CA ARG A 274 1.27 7.24 16.62
C ARG A 274 1.17 7.55 15.12
N VAL A 275 0.72 6.59 14.32
CA VAL A 275 0.54 6.77 12.88
C VAL A 275 -0.53 7.84 12.61
N ASN A 276 -1.67 7.79 13.29
CA ASN A 276 -2.72 8.81 13.17
C ASN A 276 -2.18 10.21 13.51
N GLY A 277 -1.44 10.34 14.61
CA GLY A 277 -0.81 11.61 14.99
C GLY A 277 0.14 12.15 13.93
N LEU A 278 0.97 11.30 13.32
CA LEU A 278 1.90 11.70 12.26
C LEU A 278 1.15 12.13 10.98
N LEU A 279 0.13 11.37 10.56
CA LEU A 279 -0.70 11.70 9.42
C LEU A 279 -1.46 13.02 9.63
N LEU A 280 -2.13 13.18 10.76
CA LEU A 280 -2.87 14.41 11.07
C LEU A 280 -1.97 15.63 11.15
N ASN A 281 -0.79 15.52 11.75
CA ASN A 281 0.18 16.62 11.79
C ASN A 281 0.69 16.98 10.39
N PHE A 282 0.91 15.98 9.55
CA PHE A 282 1.29 16.18 8.16
C PHE A 282 0.19 16.92 7.39
N LEU A 283 -1.05 16.46 7.48
CA LEU A 283 -2.21 17.06 6.78
C LEU A 283 -2.48 18.50 7.24
N LYS A 284 -2.47 18.76 8.55
CA LYS A 284 -2.59 20.12 9.09
C LYS A 284 -1.46 21.05 8.64
N GLY A 285 -0.27 20.49 8.42
CA GLY A 285 0.86 21.25 7.89
C GLY A 285 0.64 21.72 6.46
N LEU A 286 -0.04 20.90 5.62
CA LEU A 286 -0.39 21.26 4.25
C LEU A 286 -1.30 22.50 4.20
N GLU A 287 -2.32 22.55 5.07
CA GLU A 287 -3.26 23.69 5.13
C GLU A 287 -2.59 25.00 5.56
N LYS A 288 -1.57 24.91 6.38
CA LYS A 288 -0.82 26.08 6.90
C LYS A 288 0.38 26.48 6.03
N GLY A 289 0.59 25.84 4.88
CA GLY A 289 1.78 26.04 4.05
C GLY A 289 3.12 25.69 4.74
N LYS A 290 3.06 24.93 5.86
CA LYS A 290 4.21 24.64 6.75
C LYS A 290 4.80 23.23 6.51
N VAL A 291 4.30 22.48 5.53
CA VAL A 291 4.79 21.12 5.19
C VAL A 291 5.66 21.16 3.97
#